data_a09342e170859bbd9f404cc13361145d
#
_entry.id   a09342e170859bbd9f404cc13361145d
#
_cell.length_a   1.000
_cell.length_b   1.000
_cell.length_c   1.000
_cell.angle_alpha   90.00
_cell.angle_beta   90.00
_cell.angle_gamma   90.00
#
_symmetry.space_group_name_H-M   'P 1'
#
loop_
_entity.id
_entity.type
_entity.pdbx_description
1 polymer ?
#
loop_
_entity_poly.entity_id
_entity_poly.type
_entity_poly.pdbx_seq_one_letter_code
_entity_poly.pdbx_strand_id
1 'polypeptide(L)'
;TPIKSSAASDVYKRQALCFVTCMAFSSSSIADIVISGTRVIYKSDQKSVNVRLENKGNNPLLVQSWLDTGDDNAEPGSITVPFTATPPVSRIDAKRGQTIKLMYTASTSLPKDRESVFWFNVLEVPPKPDAEKVANQSLLQLAFRTRIKLFYRPDGLKGNPSEAPLALKWFWSGSEGKASLRVTNPTPYYVSFSSGDLEASGKRYPIDVKMIAPFSDEVMKVTGLNGKASSAKVHFYAINDFGGAIEGNASL
;
A
#
# COMPACT_ATOMS: atom_id res chain seq x y z
N THR A 1 17.58 31.37 55.81
CA THR A 1 16.94 30.07 55.48
C THR A 1 16.12 30.25 54.20
N PRO A 2 16.43 29.54 53.08
CA PRO A 2 15.67 29.62 51.85
C PRO A 2 14.39 28.80 51.99
N ILE A 3 13.25 29.46 51.79
CA ILE A 3 11.94 28.81 51.70
C ILE A 3 11.85 28.06 50.39
N LYS A 4 11.85 26.73 50.43
CA LYS A 4 11.57 25.90 49.23
C LYS A 4 10.09 26.05 48.87
N SER A 5 9.83 26.61 47.70
CA SER A 5 8.49 26.74 47.13
C SER A 5 7.92 25.34 46.79
N SER A 6 6.97 24.89 47.58
CA SER A 6 6.23 23.63 47.34
C SER A 6 5.29 23.72 46.14
N ALA A 7 4.94 24.91 45.70
CA ALA A 7 4.03 25.13 44.57
C ALA A 7 4.57 24.60 43.22
N ALA A 8 5.88 24.69 42.98
CA ALA A 8 6.46 24.19 41.72
C ALA A 8 6.37 22.66 41.63
N SER A 9 6.57 21.94 42.74
CA SER A 9 6.49 20.48 42.78
C SER A 9 5.08 19.95 42.49
N ASP A 10 4.05 20.65 42.89
CA ASP A 10 2.65 20.25 42.71
C ASP A 10 2.17 20.50 41.26
N VAL A 11 2.71 21.51 40.58
CA VAL A 11 2.44 21.78 39.15
C VAL A 11 3.01 20.66 38.28
N TYR A 12 4.24 20.23 38.54
CA TYR A 12 4.87 19.11 37.78
C TYR A 12 4.16 17.77 38.02
N LYS A 13 3.69 17.50 39.23
CA LYS A 13 2.91 16.29 39.54
C LYS A 13 1.56 16.28 38.80
N ARG A 14 0.87 17.41 38.75
CA ARG A 14 -0.39 17.55 38.00
C ARG A 14 -0.18 17.45 36.50
N GLN A 15 0.88 18.05 35.94
CA GLN A 15 1.25 17.89 34.54
C GLN A 15 1.62 16.44 34.19
N ALA A 16 2.40 15.76 35.02
CA ALA A 16 2.75 14.35 34.81
C ALA A 16 1.50 13.45 34.83
N LEU A 17 0.54 13.73 35.76
CA LEU A 17 -0.71 12.98 35.83
C LEU A 17 -1.58 13.19 34.59
N CYS A 18 -1.68 14.42 34.08
CA CYS A 18 -2.41 14.72 32.82
C CYS A 18 -1.75 14.03 31.62
N PHE A 19 -0.42 13.98 31.56
CA PHE A 19 0.30 13.31 30.45
C PHE A 19 0.08 11.79 30.43
N VAL A 20 0.08 11.15 31.61
CA VAL A 20 -0.21 9.73 31.76
C VAL A 20 -1.66 9.40 31.41
N THR A 21 -2.61 10.27 31.76
CA THR A 21 -4.03 10.07 31.44
C THR A 21 -4.29 10.22 29.91
N CYS A 22 -3.62 11.14 29.21
CA CYS A 22 -3.75 11.27 27.76
C CYS A 22 -3.18 10.06 26.99
N MET A 23 -2.14 9.41 27.46
CA MET A 23 -1.60 8.19 26.84
C MET A 23 -2.52 6.98 26.97
N ALA A 24 -3.39 6.93 27.95
CA ALA A 24 -4.30 5.79 28.21
C ALA A 24 -5.51 5.76 27.25
N PHE A 25 -5.78 6.82 26.48
CA PHE A 25 -6.93 6.92 25.55
C PHE A 25 -6.56 6.82 24.08
N SER A 26 -5.39 6.27 23.74
CA SER A 26 -5.05 5.95 22.35
C SER A 26 -5.93 4.80 21.86
N SER A 27 -7.13 5.11 21.39
CA SER A 27 -7.99 4.15 20.68
C SER A 27 -7.32 3.79 19.37
N SER A 28 -6.78 2.59 19.26
CA SER A 28 -6.29 2.05 17.98
C SER A 28 -7.49 1.90 17.04
N SER A 29 -7.62 2.79 16.07
CA SER A 29 -8.53 2.58 14.93
C SER A 29 -7.93 1.46 14.07
N ILE A 30 -8.47 0.27 14.18
CA ILE A 30 -8.04 -0.90 13.41
C ILE A 30 -9.15 -1.17 12.40
N ALA A 31 -8.81 -1.28 11.10
CA ALA A 31 -9.69 -1.90 10.13
C ALA A 31 -10.01 -3.31 10.61
N ASP A 32 -11.27 -3.69 10.58
CA ASP A 32 -11.72 -4.97 11.14
C ASP A 32 -11.24 -6.15 10.30
N ILE A 33 -11.16 -5.99 8.96
CA ILE A 33 -10.65 -7.04 8.07
C ILE A 33 -9.15 -6.87 7.81
N VAL A 34 -8.39 -7.90 8.13
CA VAL A 34 -6.97 -8.02 7.83
C VAL A 34 -6.78 -8.97 6.65
N ILE A 35 -6.05 -8.52 5.63
CA ILE A 35 -5.68 -9.33 4.46
C ILE A 35 -4.31 -9.95 4.72
N SER A 36 -4.15 -11.25 4.46
CA SER A 36 -2.85 -11.91 4.54
C SER A 36 -1.95 -11.47 3.39
N GLY A 37 -1.07 -10.50 3.65
CA GLY A 37 -0.12 -9.96 2.70
C GLY A 37 -0.52 -8.60 2.12
N THR A 38 0.47 -7.88 1.63
CA THR A 38 0.33 -6.53 1.04
C THR A 38 0.21 -6.56 -0.48
N ARG A 39 0.38 -7.74 -1.09
CA ARG A 39 0.30 -7.99 -2.52
C ARG A 39 0.06 -9.47 -2.80
N VAL A 40 -0.37 -9.78 -4.01
CA VAL A 40 -0.56 -11.14 -4.50
C VAL A 40 0.36 -11.37 -5.70
N ILE A 41 1.13 -12.45 -5.67
CA ILE A 41 1.89 -12.91 -6.84
C ILE A 41 1.15 -14.11 -7.41
N TYR A 42 0.61 -13.96 -8.63
CA TYR A 42 -0.07 -15.02 -9.36
C TYR A 42 0.84 -15.52 -10.47
N LYS A 43 1.49 -16.66 -10.26
CA LYS A 43 2.32 -17.32 -11.28
C LYS A 43 1.44 -18.00 -12.32
N SER A 44 1.82 -17.94 -13.59
CA SER A 44 1.02 -18.48 -14.71
C SER A 44 0.84 -20.00 -14.67
N ASP A 45 1.72 -20.73 -13.99
CA ASP A 45 1.63 -22.18 -13.78
C ASP A 45 0.61 -22.57 -12.69
N GLN A 46 0.12 -21.61 -11.90
CA GLN A 46 -0.85 -21.84 -10.84
C GLN A 46 -2.28 -21.74 -11.37
N LYS A 47 -3.12 -22.69 -10.98
CA LYS A 47 -4.55 -22.67 -11.33
C LYS A 47 -5.33 -21.63 -10.51
N SER A 48 -4.86 -21.32 -9.31
CA SER A 48 -5.46 -20.32 -8.41
C SER A 48 -4.49 -19.92 -7.32
N VAL A 49 -4.75 -18.74 -6.72
CA VAL A 49 -4.07 -18.26 -5.52
C VAL A 49 -5.13 -17.97 -4.46
N ASN A 50 -4.83 -18.33 -3.22
CA ASN A 50 -5.73 -18.11 -2.08
C ASN A 50 -5.27 -16.88 -1.30
N VAL A 51 -6.19 -15.97 -1.03
CA VAL A 51 -6.01 -14.82 -0.15
C VAL A 51 -6.88 -15.00 1.08
N ARG A 52 -6.26 -15.03 2.25
CA ARG A 52 -6.98 -15.16 3.51
C ARG A 52 -7.36 -13.78 4.03
N LEU A 53 -8.62 -13.63 4.41
CA LEU A 53 -9.19 -12.49 5.11
C LEU A 53 -9.50 -12.92 6.54
N GLU A 54 -9.22 -12.07 7.52
CA GLU A 54 -9.55 -12.31 8.92
C GLU A 54 -10.28 -11.12 9.51
N ASN A 55 -11.46 -11.36 10.07
CA ASN A 55 -12.18 -10.35 10.83
C ASN A 55 -11.63 -10.30 12.25
N LYS A 56 -10.82 -9.27 12.55
CA LYS A 56 -10.27 -9.01 13.89
C LYS A 56 -11.24 -8.21 14.78
N GLY A 57 -12.32 -7.69 14.20
CA GLY A 57 -13.38 -6.95 14.89
C GLY A 57 -14.23 -7.83 15.81
N ASN A 58 -15.18 -7.19 16.49
CA ASN A 58 -16.10 -7.84 17.43
C ASN A 58 -17.50 -8.05 16.83
N ASN A 59 -17.72 -7.58 15.61
CA ASN A 59 -19.01 -7.72 14.91
C ASN A 59 -18.85 -8.50 13.61
N PRO A 60 -19.90 -9.18 13.12
CA PRO A 60 -19.88 -9.76 11.79
C PRO A 60 -19.84 -8.65 10.73
N LEU A 61 -19.14 -8.90 9.62
CA LEU A 61 -19.04 -8.00 8.48
C LEU A 61 -19.48 -8.70 7.21
N LEU A 62 -20.13 -7.96 6.31
CA LEU A 62 -20.29 -8.37 4.93
C LEU A 62 -19.05 -7.89 4.16
N VAL A 63 -18.41 -8.79 3.44
CA VAL A 63 -17.22 -8.51 2.65
C VAL A 63 -17.51 -8.76 1.19
N GLN A 64 -17.26 -7.75 0.35
CA GLN A 64 -17.28 -7.88 -1.10
C GLN A 64 -15.85 -7.85 -1.64
N SER A 65 -15.54 -8.78 -2.56
CA SER A 65 -14.19 -8.94 -3.14
C SER A 65 -14.27 -8.98 -4.65
N TRP A 66 -13.41 -8.18 -5.33
CA TRP A 66 -13.31 -8.14 -6.79
C TRP A 66 -11.91 -7.71 -7.23
N LEU A 67 -11.65 -7.79 -8.54
CA LEU A 67 -10.42 -7.27 -9.14
C LEU A 67 -10.72 -6.14 -10.12
N ASP A 68 -9.76 -5.21 -10.28
CA ASP A 68 -9.84 -4.13 -11.26
C ASP A 68 -8.48 -3.91 -11.97
N THR A 69 -8.48 -3.04 -13.00
CA THR A 69 -7.30 -2.72 -13.83
C THR A 69 -6.55 -1.48 -13.37
N GLY A 70 -6.94 -0.85 -12.25
CA GLY A 70 -6.28 0.35 -11.72
C GLY A 70 -7.19 1.57 -11.55
N ASP A 71 -8.36 1.60 -12.17
CA ASP A 71 -9.38 2.62 -11.93
C ASP A 71 -10.09 2.32 -10.60
N ASP A 72 -9.83 3.15 -9.59
CA ASP A 72 -10.41 3.00 -8.26
C ASP A 72 -11.84 3.53 -8.16
N ASN A 73 -12.33 4.24 -9.19
CA ASN A 73 -13.70 4.73 -9.27
C ASN A 73 -14.62 3.79 -10.08
N ALA A 74 -14.06 2.78 -10.74
CA ALA A 74 -14.86 1.84 -11.52
C ALA A 74 -15.82 1.03 -10.64
N GLU A 75 -17.09 0.95 -11.06
CA GLU A 75 -18.09 0.11 -10.38
C GLU A 75 -17.76 -1.37 -10.57
N PRO A 76 -17.82 -2.21 -9.51
CA PRO A 76 -17.44 -3.63 -9.60
C PRO A 76 -18.17 -4.42 -10.69
N GLY A 77 -19.43 -4.06 -11.01
CA GLY A 77 -20.24 -4.72 -12.03
C GLY A 77 -19.87 -4.37 -13.48
N SER A 78 -19.12 -3.26 -13.71
CA SER A 78 -18.70 -2.81 -15.04
C SER A 78 -17.27 -3.24 -15.40
N ILE A 79 -16.52 -3.80 -14.45
CA ILE A 79 -15.11 -4.12 -14.62
C ILE A 79 -14.95 -5.42 -15.40
N THR A 80 -14.16 -5.36 -16.48
CA THR A 80 -13.74 -6.55 -17.23
C THR A 80 -12.28 -6.85 -16.96
N VAL A 81 -12.01 -7.94 -16.26
CA VAL A 81 -10.66 -8.45 -15.98
C VAL A 81 -10.61 -9.94 -16.21
N PRO A 82 -9.46 -10.53 -16.61
CA PRO A 82 -9.34 -11.96 -16.83
C PRO A 82 -9.13 -12.74 -15.52
N PHE A 83 -9.76 -12.31 -14.45
CA PHE A 83 -9.68 -12.92 -13.12
C PHE A 83 -11.04 -12.95 -12.44
N THR A 84 -11.25 -13.98 -11.61
CA THR A 84 -12.39 -14.07 -10.70
C THR A 84 -11.92 -14.17 -9.25
N ALA A 85 -12.71 -13.58 -8.34
CA ALA A 85 -12.58 -13.74 -6.90
C ALA A 85 -13.77 -14.55 -6.37
N THR A 86 -13.52 -15.64 -5.65
CA THR A 86 -14.59 -16.54 -5.18
C THR A 86 -14.40 -16.88 -3.71
N PRO A 87 -15.42 -16.69 -2.85
CA PRO A 87 -16.71 -16.06 -3.15
C PRO A 87 -16.59 -14.53 -3.34
N PRO A 88 -17.40 -13.91 -4.24
CA PRO A 88 -17.35 -12.46 -4.45
C PRO A 88 -17.96 -11.67 -3.30
N VAL A 89 -18.89 -12.27 -2.58
CA VAL A 89 -19.50 -11.71 -1.38
C VAL A 89 -19.54 -12.80 -0.31
N SER A 90 -19.17 -12.45 0.92
CA SER A 90 -19.23 -13.36 2.06
C SER A 90 -19.47 -12.59 3.35
N ARG A 91 -20.18 -13.24 4.29
CA ARG A 91 -20.25 -12.78 5.67
C ARG A 91 -19.12 -13.43 6.45
N ILE A 92 -18.35 -12.60 7.17
CA ILE A 92 -17.28 -13.06 8.05
C ILE A 92 -17.65 -12.70 9.48
N ASP A 93 -17.94 -13.70 10.30
CA ASP A 93 -18.28 -13.48 11.71
C ASP A 93 -17.06 -12.96 12.49
N ALA A 94 -17.34 -12.35 13.65
CA ALA A 94 -16.32 -11.81 14.54
C ALA A 94 -15.24 -12.86 14.86
N LYS A 95 -13.96 -12.49 14.77
CA LYS A 95 -12.80 -13.35 15.05
C LYS A 95 -12.70 -14.59 14.14
N ARG A 96 -13.38 -14.58 13.01
CA ARG A 96 -13.33 -15.64 11.99
C ARG A 96 -12.61 -15.17 10.73
N GLY A 97 -12.23 -16.12 9.89
CA GLY A 97 -11.57 -15.88 8.61
C GLY A 97 -12.32 -16.49 7.45
N GLN A 98 -12.09 -15.91 6.27
CA GLN A 98 -12.57 -16.39 4.98
C GLN A 98 -11.41 -16.46 4.01
N THR A 99 -11.34 -17.49 3.18
CA THR A 99 -10.38 -17.57 2.08
C THR A 99 -11.07 -17.18 0.78
N ILE A 100 -10.49 -16.22 0.07
CA ILE A 100 -10.91 -15.84 -1.27
C ILE A 100 -9.97 -16.52 -2.27
N LYS A 101 -10.53 -17.31 -3.16
CA LYS A 101 -9.80 -17.93 -4.26
C LYS A 101 -9.79 -16.98 -5.46
N LEU A 102 -8.60 -16.61 -5.93
CA LEU A 102 -8.38 -15.84 -7.14
C LEU A 102 -7.99 -16.80 -8.27
N MET A 103 -8.65 -16.69 -9.42
CA MET A 103 -8.42 -17.57 -10.58
C MET A 103 -8.28 -16.72 -11.85
N TYR A 104 -7.25 -17.03 -12.65
CA TYR A 104 -7.11 -16.50 -14.00
C TYR A 104 -8.06 -17.25 -14.93
N THR A 105 -8.94 -16.53 -15.64
CA THR A 105 -9.97 -17.10 -16.52
C THR A 105 -9.53 -17.22 -17.96
N ALA A 106 -8.38 -16.61 -18.30
CA ALA A 106 -7.87 -16.51 -19.67
C ALA A 106 -8.87 -15.88 -20.69
N SER A 107 -9.87 -15.14 -20.19
CA SER A 107 -10.83 -14.43 -21.05
C SER A 107 -10.16 -13.36 -21.93
N THR A 108 -9.01 -12.88 -21.50
CA THR A 108 -8.13 -11.98 -22.27
C THR A 108 -6.71 -12.50 -22.16
N SER A 109 -6.00 -12.57 -23.28
CA SER A 109 -4.59 -12.96 -23.30
C SER A 109 -3.72 -11.87 -22.68
N LEU A 110 -2.88 -12.25 -21.73
CA LEU A 110 -1.89 -11.36 -21.10
C LEU A 110 -0.52 -11.52 -21.76
N PRO A 111 0.34 -10.48 -21.74
CA PRO A 111 1.72 -10.56 -22.20
C PRO A 111 2.46 -11.71 -21.54
N LYS A 112 3.29 -12.43 -22.32
CA LYS A 112 4.08 -13.56 -21.82
C LYS A 112 5.53 -13.18 -21.52
N ASP A 113 5.95 -12.00 -21.92
CA ASP A 113 7.33 -11.49 -21.80
C ASP A 113 7.54 -10.59 -20.58
N ARG A 114 6.47 -10.30 -19.85
CA ARG A 114 6.47 -9.38 -18.69
C ARG A 114 5.31 -9.62 -17.74
N GLU A 115 5.41 -9.09 -16.54
CA GLU A 115 4.30 -9.06 -15.60
C GLU A 115 3.16 -8.17 -16.08
N SER A 116 1.94 -8.49 -15.61
CA SER A 116 0.76 -7.62 -15.69
C SER A 116 0.25 -7.34 -14.29
N VAL A 117 -0.28 -6.12 -14.06
CA VAL A 117 -0.77 -5.70 -12.74
C VAL A 117 -2.28 -5.53 -12.75
N PHE A 118 -2.90 -5.99 -11.68
CA PHE A 118 -4.31 -5.82 -11.32
C PHE A 118 -4.40 -5.42 -9.85
N TRP A 119 -5.59 -5.06 -9.40
CA TRP A 119 -5.83 -4.72 -8.01
C TRP A 119 -6.93 -5.61 -7.44
N PHE A 120 -6.61 -6.29 -6.35
CA PHE A 120 -7.57 -7.03 -5.56
C PHE A 120 -8.15 -6.11 -4.50
N ASN A 121 -9.48 -6.00 -4.49
CA ASN A 121 -10.25 -5.13 -3.62
C ASN A 121 -11.02 -5.96 -2.61
N VAL A 122 -11.09 -5.44 -1.39
CA VAL A 122 -11.89 -5.96 -0.29
C VAL A 122 -12.65 -4.79 0.33
N LEU A 123 -13.97 -4.78 0.18
CA LEU A 123 -14.87 -3.78 0.77
C LEU A 123 -15.55 -4.39 1.99
N GLU A 124 -15.37 -3.75 3.12
CA GLU A 124 -16.01 -4.09 4.40
C GLU A 124 -17.27 -3.28 4.57
N VAL A 125 -18.40 -3.96 4.71
CA VAL A 125 -19.68 -3.33 4.97
C VAL A 125 -20.15 -3.77 6.36
N PRO A 126 -20.20 -2.87 7.35
CA PRO A 126 -20.69 -3.18 8.69
C PRO A 126 -22.20 -3.46 8.69
N PRO A 127 -22.70 -4.21 9.67
CA PRO A 127 -24.14 -4.47 9.80
C PRO A 127 -24.91 -3.16 10.00
N LYS A 128 -26.16 -3.13 9.53
CA LYS A 128 -27.04 -2.00 9.80
C LYS A 128 -27.18 -1.82 11.32
N PRO A 129 -27.14 -0.58 11.81
CA PRO A 129 -27.41 -0.30 13.22
C PRO A 129 -28.83 -0.74 13.60
N ASP A 130 -28.97 -1.14 14.85
CA ASP A 130 -30.27 -1.45 15.41
C ASP A 130 -31.10 -0.15 15.51
N ALA A 131 -32.22 -0.09 14.78
CA ALA A 131 -33.04 1.11 14.67
C ALA A 131 -33.55 1.60 16.04
N GLU A 132 -33.80 0.70 16.99
CA GLU A 132 -34.25 1.06 18.34
C GLU A 132 -33.14 1.74 19.16
N LYS A 133 -31.89 1.38 18.92
CA LYS A 133 -30.74 1.97 19.65
C LYS A 133 -30.29 3.33 19.10
N VAL A 134 -30.68 3.67 17.87
CA VAL A 134 -30.25 4.89 17.18
C VAL A 134 -31.34 5.92 16.92
N ALA A 135 -32.57 5.69 17.41
CA ALA A 135 -33.74 6.54 17.14
C ALA A 135 -33.54 8.03 17.43
N ASN A 136 -32.53 8.41 18.25
CA ASN A 136 -32.24 9.79 18.63
C ASN A 136 -30.74 10.14 18.52
N GLN A 137 -29.94 9.42 17.71
CA GLN A 137 -28.50 9.66 17.58
C GLN A 137 -28.12 9.86 16.11
N SER A 138 -27.25 10.85 15.83
CA SER A 138 -26.59 10.93 14.55
C SER A 138 -25.52 9.85 14.48
N LEU A 139 -25.71 8.87 13.62
CA LEU A 139 -24.78 7.75 13.44
C LEU A 139 -24.02 7.90 12.12
N LEU A 140 -22.69 7.87 12.19
CA LEU A 140 -21.83 7.76 11.03
C LEU A 140 -21.46 6.28 10.83
N GLN A 141 -21.88 5.70 9.70
CA GLN A 141 -21.49 4.37 9.31
C GLN A 141 -20.43 4.45 8.22
N LEU A 142 -19.27 3.84 8.45
CA LEU A 142 -18.15 3.85 7.52
C LEU A 142 -17.98 2.46 6.91
N ALA A 143 -17.79 2.42 5.59
CA ALA A 143 -17.33 1.24 4.87
C ALA A 143 -15.86 1.45 4.48
N PHE A 144 -15.01 0.46 4.73
CA PHE A 144 -13.59 0.53 4.38
C PHE A 144 -13.31 -0.34 3.17
N ARG A 145 -12.57 0.22 2.21
CA ARG A 145 -12.08 -0.50 1.04
C ARG A 145 -10.57 -0.63 1.14
N THR A 146 -10.09 -1.85 1.27
CA THR A 146 -8.67 -2.18 1.19
C THR A 146 -8.34 -2.67 -0.21
N ARG A 147 -7.25 -2.20 -0.77
CA ARG A 147 -6.84 -2.48 -2.14
C ARG A 147 -5.38 -2.86 -2.20
N ILE A 148 -5.08 -4.08 -2.66
CA ILE A 148 -3.73 -4.59 -2.83
C ILE A 148 -3.45 -4.98 -4.28
N LYS A 149 -2.19 -4.89 -4.70
CA LYS A 149 -1.78 -5.24 -6.07
C LYS A 149 -1.75 -6.75 -6.25
N LEU A 150 -2.21 -7.21 -7.41
CA LEU A 150 -2.00 -8.55 -7.91
C LEU A 150 -1.08 -8.47 -9.14
N PHE A 151 0.05 -9.15 -9.09
CA PHE A 151 0.97 -9.28 -10.22
C PHE A 151 0.79 -10.66 -10.85
N TYR A 152 0.29 -10.68 -12.08
CA TYR A 152 0.31 -11.89 -12.89
C TYR A 152 1.71 -12.03 -13.49
N ARG A 153 2.37 -13.12 -13.15
CA ARG A 153 3.77 -13.40 -13.54
C ARG A 153 3.83 -14.60 -14.47
N PRO A 154 4.09 -14.38 -15.76
CA PRO A 154 4.38 -15.47 -16.68
C PRO A 154 5.58 -16.30 -16.23
N ASP A 155 5.56 -17.57 -16.56
CA ASP A 155 6.72 -18.44 -16.37
C ASP A 155 7.84 -18.11 -17.37
N GLY A 156 9.10 -18.35 -16.98
CA GLY A 156 10.27 -18.15 -17.83
C GLY A 156 10.71 -16.69 -18.04
N LEU A 157 10.21 -15.73 -17.25
CA LEU A 157 10.71 -14.35 -17.29
C LEU A 157 12.21 -14.31 -16.93
N LYS A 158 12.98 -13.49 -17.66
CA LYS A 158 14.41 -13.32 -17.43
C LYS A 158 14.70 -12.55 -16.14
N GLY A 159 15.72 -12.96 -15.40
CA GLY A 159 16.18 -12.30 -14.18
C GLY A 159 15.40 -12.72 -12.93
N ASN A 160 15.54 -11.92 -11.88
CA ASN A 160 14.94 -12.19 -10.57
C ASN A 160 14.13 -10.96 -10.12
N PRO A 161 12.88 -11.10 -9.68
CA PRO A 161 12.08 -9.98 -9.20
C PRO A 161 12.72 -9.25 -8.01
N SER A 162 13.50 -9.94 -7.18
CA SER A 162 14.21 -9.30 -6.05
C SER A 162 15.41 -8.45 -6.50
N GLU A 163 15.94 -8.67 -7.68
CA GLU A 163 17.04 -7.90 -8.27
C GLU A 163 16.56 -6.78 -9.19
N ALA A 164 15.31 -6.84 -9.65
CA ALA A 164 14.74 -5.85 -10.54
C ALA A 164 14.85 -4.40 -10.04
N PRO A 165 14.64 -4.09 -8.75
CA PRO A 165 14.83 -2.75 -8.23
C PRO A 165 16.27 -2.23 -8.35
N LEU A 166 17.26 -3.11 -8.24
CA LEU A 166 18.67 -2.76 -8.33
C LEU A 166 19.15 -2.56 -9.78
N ALA A 167 18.38 -3.05 -10.76
CA ALA A 167 18.64 -2.85 -12.18
C ALA A 167 18.08 -1.54 -12.74
N LEU A 168 17.34 -0.76 -11.95
CA LEU A 168 16.77 0.52 -12.37
C LEU A 168 17.86 1.53 -12.72
N LYS A 169 17.61 2.30 -13.78
CA LYS A 169 18.51 3.35 -14.23
C LYS A 169 17.90 4.73 -13.93
N TRP A 170 18.64 5.58 -13.25
CA TRP A 170 18.17 6.87 -12.78
C TRP A 170 18.89 8.00 -13.54
N PHE A 171 18.12 8.98 -14.01
CA PHE A 171 18.62 10.11 -14.78
C PHE A 171 17.93 11.40 -14.36
N TRP A 172 18.65 12.52 -14.45
CA TRP A 172 18.02 13.82 -14.32
C TRP A 172 17.06 14.09 -15.49
N SER A 173 15.86 14.59 -15.19
CA SER A 173 14.80 14.85 -16.19
C SER A 173 14.12 16.22 -16.00
N GLY A 174 14.44 16.98 -14.96
CA GLY A 174 13.81 18.27 -14.65
C GLY A 174 14.21 19.39 -15.60
N SER A 175 13.27 20.32 -15.82
CA SER A 175 13.53 21.64 -16.40
C SER A 175 13.91 22.65 -15.31
N GLU A 176 14.34 23.87 -15.71
CA GLU A 176 14.69 24.92 -14.76
C GLU A 176 13.60 25.16 -13.71
N GLY A 177 14.00 25.16 -12.43
CA GLY A 177 13.14 25.42 -11.29
C GLY A 177 12.38 24.21 -10.74
N LYS A 178 12.42 23.02 -11.38
CA LYS A 178 11.74 21.81 -10.90
C LYS A 178 12.63 20.59 -11.06
N ALA A 179 13.14 20.06 -9.95
CA ALA A 179 13.92 18.84 -9.96
C ALA A 179 13.01 17.63 -10.18
N SER A 180 13.35 16.79 -11.15
CA SER A 180 12.72 15.49 -11.37
C SER A 180 13.73 14.47 -11.88
N LEU A 181 13.43 13.21 -11.67
CA LEU A 181 14.24 12.08 -12.09
C LEU A 181 13.42 11.22 -13.05
N ARG A 182 14.01 10.85 -14.17
CA ARG A 182 13.49 9.78 -15.02
C ARG A 182 14.11 8.48 -14.57
N VAL A 183 13.28 7.48 -14.36
CA VAL A 183 13.69 6.15 -13.92
C VAL A 183 13.28 5.16 -14.99
N THR A 184 14.24 4.42 -15.54
CA THR A 184 14.01 3.38 -16.53
C THR A 184 14.07 2.02 -15.88
N ASN A 185 13.07 1.20 -16.13
CA ASN A 185 13.03 -0.20 -15.72
C ASN A 185 13.32 -1.12 -16.92
N PRO A 186 14.54 -1.70 -17.02
CA PRO A 186 14.88 -2.60 -18.11
C PRO A 186 14.43 -4.05 -17.88
N THR A 187 13.70 -4.33 -16.81
CA THR A 187 13.33 -5.69 -16.38
C THR A 187 11.89 -6.04 -16.74
N PRO A 188 11.53 -7.32 -16.82
CA PRO A 188 10.15 -7.75 -17.06
C PRO A 188 9.25 -7.66 -15.82
N TYR A 189 9.72 -7.13 -14.71
CA TYR A 189 9.01 -7.06 -13.43
C TYR A 189 8.56 -5.64 -13.11
N TYR A 190 7.39 -5.50 -12.48
CA TYR A 190 6.98 -4.25 -11.87
C TYR A 190 7.85 -3.94 -10.65
N VAL A 191 8.25 -2.70 -10.50
CA VAL A 191 8.96 -2.22 -9.30
C VAL A 191 8.06 -1.25 -8.54
N SER A 192 7.70 -1.60 -7.31
CA SER A 192 6.96 -0.75 -6.38
C SER A 192 7.88 -0.23 -5.30
N PHE A 193 7.65 1.00 -4.84
CA PHE A 193 8.45 1.63 -3.78
C PHE A 193 7.59 1.90 -2.55
N SER A 194 8.21 1.88 -1.38
CA SER A 194 7.66 2.41 -0.14
C SER A 194 8.11 3.84 0.10
N SER A 195 9.36 4.19 -0.28
CA SER A 195 9.92 5.54 -0.16
C SER A 195 11.14 5.71 -1.07
N GLY A 196 11.52 6.97 -1.26
CA GLY A 196 12.77 7.35 -1.92
C GLY A 196 13.16 8.78 -1.56
N ASP A 197 14.45 9.03 -1.50
CA ASP A 197 15.02 10.36 -1.29
C ASP A 197 16.25 10.57 -2.18
N LEU A 198 16.51 11.83 -2.50
CA LEU A 198 17.69 12.28 -3.19
C LEU A 198 18.59 13.01 -2.19
N GLU A 199 19.80 12.53 -2.00
CA GLU A 199 20.83 13.23 -1.25
C GLU A 199 21.64 14.12 -2.19
N ALA A 200 21.67 15.44 -1.90
CA ALA A 200 22.44 16.43 -2.63
C ALA A 200 22.92 17.52 -1.69
N SER A 201 24.22 17.89 -1.77
CA SER A 201 24.85 18.93 -0.93
C SER A 201 24.61 18.72 0.59
N GLY A 202 24.64 17.46 1.05
CA GLY A 202 24.46 17.09 2.45
C GLY A 202 23.01 17.20 2.96
N LYS A 203 22.04 17.38 2.07
CA LYS A 203 20.61 17.43 2.40
C LYS A 203 19.85 16.31 1.68
N ARG A 204 18.74 15.84 2.28
CA ARG A 204 17.84 14.86 1.69
C ARG A 204 16.55 15.52 1.22
N TYR A 205 16.13 15.16 0.03
CA TYR A 205 14.95 15.67 -0.66
C TYR A 205 14.03 14.51 -1.01
N PRO A 206 12.78 14.48 -0.53
CA PRO A 206 11.83 13.41 -0.84
C PRO A 206 11.57 13.28 -2.33
N ILE A 207 11.55 12.05 -2.82
CA ILE A 207 11.12 11.70 -4.18
C ILE A 207 9.66 11.21 -4.11
N ASP A 208 8.81 11.77 -4.96
CA ASP A 208 7.43 11.30 -5.17
C ASP A 208 7.48 9.99 -5.98
N VAL A 209 7.75 8.88 -5.28
CA VAL A 209 7.98 7.58 -5.90
C VAL A 209 6.69 6.98 -6.45
N LYS A 210 6.78 6.43 -7.67
CA LYS A 210 5.69 5.74 -8.37
C LYS A 210 6.11 4.33 -8.74
N MET A 211 5.14 3.43 -8.84
CA MET A 211 5.39 2.11 -9.39
C MET A 211 5.81 2.22 -10.86
N ILE A 212 6.85 1.48 -11.25
CA ILE A 212 7.35 1.46 -12.63
C ILE A 212 6.95 0.13 -13.27
N ALA A 213 6.33 0.22 -14.45
CA ALA A 213 5.98 -0.96 -15.22
C ALA A 213 7.22 -1.62 -15.88
N PRO A 214 7.11 -2.88 -16.28
CA PRO A 214 8.16 -3.56 -17.03
C PRO A 214 8.51 -2.82 -18.33
N PHE A 215 9.80 -2.72 -18.62
CA PHE A 215 10.34 -2.12 -19.85
C PHE A 215 9.81 -0.70 -20.12
N SER A 216 9.64 0.08 -19.07
CA SER A 216 9.08 1.43 -19.16
C SER A 216 9.90 2.46 -18.38
N ASP A 217 9.56 3.72 -18.61
CA ASP A 217 10.10 4.86 -17.89
C ASP A 217 9.01 5.53 -17.07
N GLU A 218 9.41 6.08 -15.92
CA GLU A 218 8.59 6.97 -15.10
C GLU A 218 9.34 8.24 -14.72
N VAL A 219 8.61 9.35 -14.62
CA VAL A 219 9.16 10.62 -14.13
C VAL A 219 8.67 10.84 -12.71
N MET A 220 9.63 10.96 -11.80
CA MET A 220 9.40 11.16 -10.38
C MET A 220 9.85 12.55 -9.96
N LYS A 221 8.99 13.30 -9.27
CA LYS A 221 9.29 14.65 -8.79
C LYS A 221 10.17 14.58 -7.54
N VAL A 222 11.15 15.48 -7.45
CA VAL A 222 11.95 15.72 -6.23
C VAL A 222 11.40 16.96 -5.53
N THR A 223 10.95 16.82 -4.31
CA THR A 223 10.33 17.92 -3.56
C THR A 223 11.37 18.75 -2.83
N GLY A 224 11.29 20.08 -2.97
CA GLY A 224 12.15 21.02 -2.23
C GLY A 224 13.52 21.28 -2.87
N LEU A 225 13.84 20.68 -4.01
CA LEU A 225 15.07 20.95 -4.77
C LEU A 225 14.73 21.74 -6.05
N ASN A 226 15.47 22.83 -6.26
CA ASN A 226 15.34 23.66 -7.45
C ASN A 226 16.46 23.32 -8.45
N GLY A 227 16.13 22.57 -9.50
CA GLY A 227 17.06 22.22 -10.57
C GLY A 227 17.99 21.04 -10.26
N LYS A 228 18.98 20.85 -11.15
CA LYS A 228 19.94 19.75 -11.09
C LYS A 228 21.06 20.06 -10.11
N ALA A 229 21.41 19.11 -9.24
CA ALA A 229 22.61 19.19 -8.41
C ALA A 229 23.81 18.59 -9.15
N SER A 230 25.01 19.11 -8.86
CA SER A 230 26.26 18.67 -9.48
C SER A 230 26.72 17.27 -9.04
N SER A 231 26.29 16.85 -7.85
CA SER A 231 26.50 15.52 -7.30
C SER A 231 25.29 15.15 -6.49
N ALA A 232 24.70 14.02 -6.80
CA ALA A 232 23.51 13.54 -6.10
C ALA A 232 23.48 12.02 -6.05
N LYS A 233 22.87 11.49 -4.99
CA LYS A 233 22.68 10.07 -4.78
C LYS A 233 21.21 9.79 -4.45
N VAL A 234 20.63 8.89 -5.17
CA VAL A 234 19.28 8.39 -4.88
C VAL A 234 19.40 7.25 -3.87
N HIS A 235 18.56 7.30 -2.84
CA HIS A 235 18.31 6.21 -1.91
C HIS A 235 16.84 5.84 -2.03
N PHE A 236 16.53 4.55 -2.12
CA PHE A 236 15.15 4.10 -2.22
C PHE A 236 14.93 2.77 -1.52
N TYR A 237 13.69 2.54 -1.14
CA TYR A 237 13.20 1.26 -0.63
C TYR A 237 12.12 0.75 -1.57
N ALA A 238 12.44 -0.31 -2.30
CA ALA A 238 11.47 -1.05 -3.10
C ALA A 238 10.81 -2.14 -2.26
N ILE A 239 9.66 -2.63 -2.70
CA ILE A 239 8.88 -3.62 -1.99
C ILE A 239 8.96 -4.95 -2.73
N ASN A 240 9.46 -5.99 -2.07
CA ASN A 240 9.57 -7.35 -2.62
C ASN A 240 8.22 -8.08 -2.66
N ASP A 241 8.21 -9.31 -3.20
CA ASP A 241 7.02 -10.16 -3.34
C ASP A 241 6.31 -10.45 -2.01
N PHE A 242 7.04 -10.42 -0.90
CA PHE A 242 6.53 -10.70 0.45
C PHE A 242 6.12 -9.44 1.24
N GLY A 243 6.26 -8.26 0.63
CA GLY A 243 5.97 -6.98 1.28
C GLY A 243 7.12 -6.40 2.08
N GLY A 244 8.29 -7.05 2.09
CA GLY A 244 9.51 -6.55 2.72
C GLY A 244 10.23 -5.51 1.86
N ALA A 245 11.12 -4.73 2.48
CA ALA A 245 11.92 -3.72 1.79
C ALA A 245 13.15 -4.32 1.10
N ILE A 246 13.48 -3.78 -0.07
CA ILE A 246 14.76 -3.92 -0.76
C ILE A 246 15.38 -2.52 -0.83
N GLU A 247 16.51 -2.34 -0.16
CA GLU A 247 17.25 -1.08 -0.22
C GLU A 247 18.05 -0.99 -1.51
N GLY A 248 18.00 0.17 -2.16
CA GLY A 248 18.77 0.46 -3.35
C GLY A 248 19.34 1.87 -3.37
N ASN A 249 20.44 2.05 -4.09
CA ASN A 249 21.11 3.31 -4.24
C ASN A 249 21.53 3.51 -5.70
N ALA A 250 21.51 4.76 -6.18
CA ALA A 250 22.02 5.12 -7.49
C ALA A 250 22.70 6.49 -7.46
N SER A 251 23.83 6.62 -8.13
CA SER A 251 24.51 7.92 -8.32
C SER A 251 24.03 8.57 -9.61
N LEU A 252 23.88 9.92 -9.60
CA LEU A 252 23.41 10.74 -10.71
C LEU A 252 24.51 11.63 -11.26
#